data_04bab76f52d6d02ceebdf2f3a96a253f
#
_entry.id   04bab76f52d6d02ceebdf2f3a96a253f
#
_cell.length_a   1.000
_cell.length_b   1.000
_cell.length_c   1.000
_cell.angle_alpha   90.00
_cell.angle_beta   90.00
_cell.angle_gamma   90.00
#
_symmetry.space_group_name_H-M   'P 1'
#
loop_
_entity.id
_entity.type
_entity.pdbx_description
1 polymer ?
#
loop_
_entity_poly.entity_id
_entity_poly.type
_entity_poly.pdbx_seq_one_letter_code
_entity_poly.pdbx_strand_id
1 'polypeptide(L)'
;MESPAVLRKCKYAFLTLANYSLIAVANAIEPLRMANRLVGKEVYEWSVISLDGAPSESSSGLKLSPTATLDKLEPLDILFVCGGINIREAVSPPLLVALRRFAERRIALGALCTGGYALARAGLLDNYRATIHWENISALREEFPRVLISDQLFTIDRNRFTCSGGTAPLDLMLNLIEAKLGSRVSQRVSEQFIVDRVRKDKDRQYIPLRARVGVSHRGLIRVAQLMEENIERPLSLEKIARTTGLSRRQIERLFKRDLNCVPKRYYLEMRLRRARELLLQTAMPIMDITAACGFQSPPHFSKCYRNQYGYPPSAERKIGGNRGLAETLEFAEENTAGLSGAPPAAPAGV
;
A
#
# COMPACT_ATOMS: atom_id res chain seq x y z
N MET A 1 22.36 30.54 -17.12
CA MET A 1 20.93 30.22 -16.81
C MET A 1 20.58 29.01 -17.64
N GLU A 2 20.66 27.82 -17.03
CA GLU A 2 20.21 26.58 -17.69
C GLU A 2 18.69 26.65 -17.90
N SER A 3 18.27 26.39 -19.11
CA SER A 3 16.84 26.28 -19.47
C SER A 3 16.21 25.18 -18.58
N PRO A 4 15.09 25.42 -17.90
CA PRO A 4 14.46 24.40 -17.08
C PRO A 4 14.10 23.20 -17.97
N ALA A 5 14.72 22.06 -17.72
CA ALA A 5 14.43 20.83 -18.42
C ALA A 5 12.90 20.63 -18.42
N VAL A 6 12.31 20.59 -19.60
CA VAL A 6 10.88 20.36 -19.76
C VAL A 6 10.59 18.96 -19.23
N LEU A 7 10.02 18.88 -18.04
CA LEU A 7 9.60 17.62 -17.44
C LEU A 7 8.60 16.96 -18.40
N ARG A 8 9.03 15.85 -19.04
CA ARG A 8 8.15 15.05 -19.90
C ARG A 8 6.94 14.61 -19.10
N LYS A 9 5.72 14.87 -19.60
CA LYS A 9 4.47 14.35 -19.02
C LYS A 9 4.50 12.83 -18.97
N CYS A 10 4.05 12.25 -17.86
CA CYS A 10 3.77 10.83 -17.74
C CYS A 10 2.29 10.58 -18.03
N LYS A 11 2.00 9.67 -18.94
CA LYS A 11 0.65 9.29 -19.33
C LYS A 11 0.29 7.92 -18.78
N TYR A 12 -0.74 7.88 -17.97
CA TYR A 12 -1.25 6.66 -17.33
C TYR A 12 -2.65 6.35 -17.86
N ALA A 13 -2.96 5.07 -17.99
CA ALA A 13 -4.31 4.62 -18.25
C ALA A 13 -4.76 3.64 -17.19
N PHE A 14 -6.01 3.74 -16.77
CA PHE A 14 -6.66 2.87 -15.78
C PHE A 14 -7.77 2.10 -16.47
N LEU A 15 -7.48 0.84 -16.79
CA LEU A 15 -8.45 -0.07 -17.41
C LEU A 15 -9.33 -0.69 -16.33
N THR A 16 -10.56 -0.21 -16.20
CA THR A 16 -11.53 -0.68 -15.22
C THR A 16 -12.25 -1.92 -15.73
N LEU A 17 -12.14 -3.02 -14.99
CA LEU A 17 -12.89 -4.25 -15.24
C LEU A 17 -14.25 -4.22 -14.53
N ALA A 18 -15.16 -5.12 -14.87
CA ALA A 18 -16.40 -5.28 -14.13
C ALA A 18 -16.15 -5.54 -12.64
N ASN A 19 -16.93 -4.92 -11.77
CA ASN A 19 -16.80 -4.99 -10.31
C ASN A 19 -15.44 -4.53 -9.75
N TYR A 20 -14.77 -3.60 -10.44
CA TYR A 20 -13.50 -3.05 -9.97
C TYR A 20 -13.63 -2.36 -8.61
N SER A 21 -12.54 -2.25 -7.88
CA SER A 21 -12.47 -1.55 -6.59
C SER A 21 -12.37 -0.03 -6.81
N LEU A 22 -13.45 0.70 -6.55
CA LEU A 22 -13.49 2.16 -6.72
C LEU A 22 -12.45 2.87 -5.85
N ILE A 23 -12.32 2.47 -4.58
CA ILE A 23 -11.31 3.04 -3.67
C ILE A 23 -9.88 2.84 -4.20
N ALA A 24 -9.59 1.70 -4.84
CA ALA A 24 -8.26 1.45 -5.40
C ALA A 24 -7.96 2.37 -6.59
N VAL A 25 -8.95 2.60 -7.47
CA VAL A 25 -8.81 3.52 -8.60
C VAL A 25 -8.69 4.97 -8.13
N ALA A 26 -9.54 5.40 -7.19
CA ALA A 26 -9.47 6.73 -6.63
C ALA A 26 -8.11 7.01 -5.96
N ASN A 27 -7.62 6.08 -5.14
CA ASN A 27 -6.30 6.18 -4.49
C ASN A 27 -5.11 6.12 -5.47
N ALA A 28 -5.32 5.71 -6.72
CA ALA A 28 -4.30 5.80 -7.74
C ALA A 28 -4.34 7.13 -8.54
N ILE A 29 -5.52 7.66 -8.81
CA ILE A 29 -5.70 8.87 -9.62
C ILE A 29 -5.47 10.14 -8.80
N GLU A 30 -6.05 10.22 -7.61
CA GLU A 30 -6.02 11.44 -6.79
C GLU A 30 -4.61 11.92 -6.41
N PRO A 31 -3.62 11.05 -6.07
CA PRO A 31 -2.25 11.52 -5.83
C PRO A 31 -1.61 12.19 -7.04
N LEU A 32 -1.89 11.70 -8.26
CA LEU A 32 -1.38 12.29 -9.51
C LEU A 32 -1.96 13.69 -9.74
N ARG A 33 -3.28 13.83 -9.51
CA ARG A 33 -3.97 15.12 -9.58
C ARG A 33 -3.40 16.10 -8.56
N MET A 34 -3.17 15.66 -7.33
CA MET A 34 -2.62 16.49 -6.28
C MET A 34 -1.17 16.89 -6.55
N ALA A 35 -0.36 15.98 -7.09
CA ALA A 35 1.02 16.29 -7.51
C ALA A 35 1.04 17.39 -8.57
N ASN A 36 0.19 17.31 -9.61
CA ASN A 36 0.05 18.36 -10.61
C ASN A 36 -0.31 19.72 -9.98
N ARG A 37 -1.29 19.72 -9.06
CA ARG A 37 -1.71 20.93 -8.35
C ARG A 37 -0.57 21.56 -7.54
N LEU A 38 0.18 20.75 -6.78
CA LEU A 38 1.25 21.25 -5.91
C LEU A 38 2.48 21.75 -6.69
N VAL A 39 2.74 21.18 -7.86
CA VAL A 39 3.83 21.60 -8.75
C VAL A 39 3.41 22.77 -9.65
N GLY A 40 2.10 23.03 -9.81
CA GLY A 40 1.55 24.06 -10.69
C GLY A 40 1.73 23.74 -12.19
N LYS A 41 1.95 22.46 -12.54
CA LYS A 41 2.16 21.99 -13.93
C LYS A 41 1.55 20.60 -14.10
N GLU A 42 1.08 20.29 -15.30
CA GLU A 42 0.63 18.96 -15.68
C GLU A 42 1.82 18.02 -15.93
N VAL A 43 2.32 17.39 -14.87
CA VAL A 43 3.37 16.35 -14.95
C VAL A 43 2.78 14.99 -15.25
N TYR A 44 1.57 14.73 -14.76
CA TYR A 44 0.81 13.50 -14.96
C TYR A 44 -0.46 13.78 -15.75
N GLU A 45 -0.72 12.92 -16.72
CA GLU A 45 -1.98 12.85 -17.46
C GLU A 45 -2.54 11.44 -17.31
N TRP A 46 -3.83 11.29 -17.15
CA TRP A 46 -4.45 9.97 -17.00
C TRP A 46 -5.75 9.87 -17.76
N SER A 47 -6.07 8.64 -18.17
CA SER A 47 -7.33 8.28 -18.78
C SER A 47 -7.93 7.09 -18.05
N VAL A 48 -9.24 7.10 -17.86
CA VAL A 48 -10.00 5.91 -17.46
C VAL A 48 -10.53 5.28 -18.74
N ILE A 49 -10.38 3.96 -18.86
CA ILE A 49 -10.82 3.21 -20.03
C ILE A 49 -11.54 1.93 -19.60
N SER A 50 -12.40 1.44 -20.47
CA SER A 50 -13.00 0.11 -20.43
C SER A 50 -12.67 -0.64 -21.71
N LEU A 51 -12.90 -1.96 -21.72
CA LEU A 51 -12.55 -2.77 -22.87
C LEU A 51 -13.41 -2.46 -24.11
N ASP A 52 -14.68 -2.15 -23.88
CA ASP A 52 -15.72 -1.91 -24.89
C ASP A 52 -16.11 -0.43 -25.06
N GLY A 53 -15.47 0.47 -24.29
CA GLY A 53 -15.80 1.89 -24.27
C GLY A 53 -17.09 2.22 -23.50
N ALA A 54 -17.77 1.24 -22.90
CA ALA A 54 -18.95 1.46 -22.07
C ALA A 54 -18.58 1.81 -20.62
N PRO A 55 -19.45 2.48 -19.86
CA PRO A 55 -19.22 2.73 -18.43
C PRO A 55 -19.07 1.43 -17.64
N SER A 56 -18.01 1.34 -16.85
CA SER A 56 -17.74 0.19 -15.98
C SER A 56 -18.38 0.38 -14.62
N GLU A 57 -19.06 -0.66 -14.11
CA GLU A 57 -19.62 -0.67 -12.77
C GLU A 57 -18.61 -1.19 -11.74
N SER A 58 -18.43 -0.44 -10.66
CA SER A 58 -17.57 -0.83 -9.54
C SER A 58 -18.26 -1.82 -8.62
N SER A 59 -17.51 -2.44 -7.71
CA SER A 59 -18.06 -3.32 -6.67
C SER A 59 -18.99 -2.61 -5.67
N SER A 60 -19.04 -1.28 -5.67
CA SER A 60 -19.96 -0.46 -4.89
C SER A 60 -21.23 -0.05 -5.66
N GLY A 61 -21.43 -0.51 -6.90
CA GLY A 61 -22.55 -0.17 -7.76
C GLY A 61 -22.41 1.17 -8.51
N LEU A 62 -21.37 1.96 -8.23
CA LEU A 62 -21.13 3.21 -8.94
C LEU A 62 -20.52 2.95 -10.31
N LYS A 63 -21.02 3.65 -11.33
CA LYS A 63 -20.51 3.57 -12.71
C LYS A 63 -19.55 4.69 -12.99
N LEU A 64 -18.43 4.34 -13.62
CA LEU A 64 -17.43 5.29 -14.09
C LEU A 64 -17.38 5.25 -15.62
N SER A 65 -17.62 6.40 -16.25
CA SER A 65 -17.54 6.53 -17.71
C SER A 65 -16.09 6.61 -18.16
N PRO A 66 -15.71 5.91 -19.23
CA PRO A 66 -14.39 6.06 -19.83
C PRO A 66 -14.15 7.50 -20.30
N THR A 67 -12.92 7.98 -20.14
CA THR A 67 -12.49 9.29 -20.63
C THR A 67 -11.75 9.20 -21.97
N ALA A 68 -11.37 7.99 -22.37
CA ALA A 68 -10.72 7.66 -23.64
C ALA A 68 -11.07 6.23 -24.08
N THR A 69 -10.80 5.90 -25.32
CA THR A 69 -10.93 4.57 -25.91
C THR A 69 -9.55 3.94 -26.08
N LEU A 70 -9.49 2.60 -26.13
CA LEU A 70 -8.24 1.83 -26.22
C LEU A 70 -7.35 2.21 -27.41
N ASP A 71 -7.95 2.62 -28.51
CA ASP A 71 -7.27 3.04 -29.76
C ASP A 71 -6.66 4.46 -29.70
N LYS A 72 -7.11 5.29 -28.74
CA LYS A 72 -6.69 6.69 -28.57
C LYS A 72 -5.73 6.93 -27.40
N LEU A 73 -5.08 5.89 -26.89
CA LEU A 73 -4.23 5.97 -25.68
C LEU A 73 -2.77 6.34 -25.97
N GLU A 74 -2.37 6.60 -27.20
CA GLU A 74 -0.96 6.88 -27.48
C GLU A 74 -0.64 8.38 -27.46
N PRO A 75 0.54 8.74 -26.94
CA PRO A 75 1.52 7.88 -26.25
C PRO A 75 1.09 7.51 -24.82
N LEU A 76 1.44 6.31 -24.33
CA LEU A 76 1.12 5.79 -23.00
C LEU A 76 2.38 5.24 -22.31
N ASP A 77 2.62 5.64 -21.07
CA ASP A 77 3.77 5.15 -20.30
C ASP A 77 3.41 3.92 -19.46
N ILE A 78 2.26 3.93 -18.77
CA ILE A 78 1.81 2.82 -17.92
C ILE A 78 0.31 2.57 -18.09
N LEU A 79 -0.06 1.30 -18.29
CA LEU A 79 -1.43 0.81 -18.23
C LEU A 79 -1.67 0.07 -16.92
N PHE A 80 -2.58 0.53 -16.07
CA PHE A 80 -3.02 -0.14 -14.86
C PHE A 80 -4.32 -0.90 -15.09
N VAL A 81 -4.32 -2.22 -14.83
CA VAL A 81 -5.53 -3.04 -14.83
C VAL A 81 -6.17 -2.97 -13.44
N CYS A 82 -7.39 -2.47 -13.38
CA CYS A 82 -8.12 -2.23 -12.14
C CYS A 82 -9.16 -3.34 -11.94
N GLY A 83 -8.88 -4.27 -11.03
CA GLY A 83 -9.78 -5.36 -10.66
C GLY A 83 -10.51 -5.10 -9.33
N GLY A 84 -11.39 -6.02 -8.98
CA GLY A 84 -12.16 -6.01 -7.73
C GLY A 84 -12.71 -7.40 -7.43
N ILE A 85 -13.98 -7.52 -7.04
CA ILE A 85 -14.62 -8.81 -6.77
C ILE A 85 -14.90 -9.57 -8.07
N ASN A 86 -15.02 -10.89 -7.99
CA ASN A 86 -15.31 -11.77 -9.13
C ASN A 86 -14.37 -11.62 -10.33
N ILE A 87 -13.09 -11.38 -10.04
CA ILE A 87 -12.09 -11.09 -11.07
C ILE A 87 -12.00 -12.14 -12.18
N ARG A 88 -12.26 -13.42 -11.88
CA ARG A 88 -12.22 -14.52 -12.86
C ARG A 88 -13.24 -14.32 -13.97
N GLU A 89 -14.44 -13.86 -13.64
CA GLU A 89 -15.53 -13.57 -14.56
C GLU A 89 -15.25 -12.32 -15.41
N ALA A 90 -14.58 -11.34 -14.82
CA ALA A 90 -14.22 -10.09 -15.49
C ALA A 90 -13.07 -10.24 -16.52
N VAL A 91 -12.34 -11.37 -16.49
CA VAL A 91 -11.21 -11.61 -17.42
C VAL A 91 -11.66 -12.39 -18.64
N SER A 92 -11.89 -11.68 -19.74
CA SER A 92 -12.33 -12.24 -21.03
C SER A 92 -11.14 -12.46 -22.00
N PRO A 93 -11.28 -13.36 -23.00
CA PRO A 93 -10.25 -13.56 -24.02
C PRO A 93 -9.84 -12.27 -24.78
N PRO A 94 -10.78 -11.36 -25.16
CA PRO A 94 -10.42 -10.08 -25.77
C PRO A 94 -9.53 -9.19 -24.87
N LEU A 95 -9.78 -9.18 -23.56
CA LEU A 95 -8.93 -8.49 -22.60
C LEU A 95 -7.50 -9.02 -22.61
N LEU A 96 -7.32 -10.35 -22.59
CA LEU A 96 -6.00 -10.95 -22.60
C LEU A 96 -5.21 -10.60 -23.87
N VAL A 97 -5.89 -10.57 -25.02
CA VAL A 97 -5.29 -10.15 -26.30
C VAL A 97 -4.86 -8.67 -26.23
N ALA A 98 -5.72 -7.80 -25.73
CA ALA A 98 -5.40 -6.38 -25.57
C ALA A 98 -4.18 -6.18 -24.67
N LEU A 99 -4.13 -6.84 -23.50
CA LEU A 99 -2.99 -6.72 -22.58
C LEU A 99 -1.66 -7.18 -23.19
N ARG A 100 -1.65 -8.26 -23.97
CA ARG A 100 -0.45 -8.72 -24.69
C ARG A 100 0.01 -7.72 -25.72
N ARG A 101 -0.89 -7.11 -26.48
CA ARG A 101 -0.56 -6.04 -27.44
C ARG A 101 0.12 -4.83 -26.76
N PHE A 102 -0.35 -4.40 -25.60
CA PHE A 102 0.32 -3.35 -24.82
C PHE A 102 1.73 -3.77 -24.38
N ALA A 103 1.90 -5.02 -23.95
CA ALA A 103 3.21 -5.55 -23.57
C ALA A 103 4.20 -5.62 -24.76
N GLU A 104 3.74 -6.05 -25.95
CA GLU A 104 4.52 -6.08 -27.19
C GLU A 104 5.01 -4.69 -27.61
N ARG A 105 4.20 -3.66 -27.36
CA ARG A 105 4.53 -2.24 -27.58
C ARG A 105 5.43 -1.66 -26.48
N ARG A 106 5.93 -2.49 -25.55
CA ARG A 106 6.80 -2.13 -24.44
C ARG A 106 6.19 -1.12 -23.44
N ILE A 107 4.86 -1.00 -23.42
CA ILE A 107 4.17 -0.19 -22.43
C ILE A 107 4.31 -0.92 -21.08
N ALA A 108 4.65 -0.17 -20.03
CA ALA A 108 4.72 -0.72 -18.70
C ALA A 108 3.29 -1.10 -18.22
N LEU A 109 3.20 -2.22 -17.49
CA LEU A 109 1.91 -2.75 -17.04
C LEU A 109 1.83 -2.72 -15.51
N GLY A 110 0.73 -2.18 -15.03
CA GLY A 110 0.39 -2.16 -13.62
C GLY A 110 -0.90 -2.93 -13.32
N ALA A 111 -1.12 -3.21 -12.06
CA ALA A 111 -2.34 -3.83 -11.58
C ALA A 111 -2.72 -3.30 -10.21
N LEU A 112 -3.99 -2.97 -10.03
CA LEU A 112 -4.58 -2.52 -8.78
C LEU A 112 -5.56 -3.58 -8.26
N CYS A 113 -5.53 -3.83 -6.96
CA CYS A 113 -6.38 -4.79 -6.25
C CYS A 113 -6.23 -6.21 -6.84
N THR A 114 -7.25 -6.77 -7.44
CA THR A 114 -7.21 -8.09 -8.07
C THR A 114 -6.82 -8.07 -9.55
N GLY A 115 -6.55 -6.89 -10.14
CA GLY A 115 -6.15 -6.76 -11.55
C GLY A 115 -4.91 -7.56 -11.94
N GLY A 116 -4.04 -7.88 -10.96
CA GLY A 116 -2.89 -8.76 -11.15
C GLY A 116 -3.26 -10.15 -11.70
N TYR A 117 -4.47 -10.63 -11.41
CA TYR A 117 -4.97 -11.88 -11.97
C TYR A 117 -5.07 -11.83 -13.51
N ALA A 118 -5.54 -10.72 -14.07
CA ALA A 118 -5.62 -10.56 -15.53
C ALA A 118 -4.24 -10.58 -16.19
N LEU A 119 -3.25 -9.91 -15.58
CA LEU A 119 -1.87 -9.92 -16.07
C LEU A 119 -1.24 -11.32 -15.97
N ALA A 120 -1.46 -12.04 -14.86
CA ALA A 120 -1.00 -13.41 -14.68
C ALA A 120 -1.63 -14.36 -15.71
N ARG A 121 -2.95 -14.25 -15.92
CA ARG A 121 -3.69 -15.03 -16.89
C ARG A 121 -3.24 -14.78 -18.34
N ALA A 122 -2.77 -13.56 -18.63
CA ALA A 122 -2.18 -13.21 -19.92
C ALA A 122 -0.73 -13.72 -20.08
N GLY A 123 -0.10 -14.29 -19.04
CA GLY A 123 1.31 -14.72 -19.02
C GLY A 123 2.31 -13.57 -18.85
N LEU A 124 1.82 -12.38 -18.46
CA LEU A 124 2.62 -11.15 -18.41
C LEU A 124 3.31 -10.89 -17.06
N LEU A 125 3.11 -11.78 -16.09
CA LEU A 125 3.78 -11.76 -14.78
C LEU A 125 4.73 -12.93 -14.56
N ASP A 126 4.93 -13.82 -15.56
CA ASP A 126 5.85 -14.95 -15.46
C ASP A 126 7.27 -14.44 -15.17
N ASN A 127 7.91 -14.98 -14.11
CA ASN A 127 9.22 -14.57 -13.62
C ASN A 127 9.33 -13.12 -13.19
N TYR A 128 8.19 -12.48 -12.89
CA TYR A 128 8.13 -11.17 -12.22
C TYR A 128 7.72 -11.36 -10.77
N ARG A 129 8.29 -10.53 -9.90
CA ARG A 129 7.78 -10.36 -8.55
C ARG A 129 6.50 -9.50 -8.62
N ALA A 130 5.40 -10.04 -8.09
CA ALA A 130 4.10 -9.40 -8.15
C ALA A 130 3.33 -9.57 -6.84
N THR A 131 2.42 -8.67 -6.58
CA THR A 131 1.46 -8.77 -5.48
C THR A 131 0.02 -8.60 -6.01
N ILE A 132 -0.93 -9.04 -5.20
CA ILE A 132 -2.37 -8.97 -5.48
C ILE A 132 -3.09 -8.77 -4.14
N HIS A 133 -4.37 -8.42 -4.16
CA HIS A 133 -5.19 -8.38 -2.94
C HIS A 133 -5.05 -9.67 -2.13
N TRP A 134 -4.86 -9.56 -0.82
CA TRP A 134 -4.52 -10.67 0.07
C TRP A 134 -5.46 -11.88 -0.04
N GLU A 135 -6.74 -11.67 -0.32
CA GLU A 135 -7.71 -12.77 -0.52
C GLU A 135 -7.36 -13.69 -1.69
N ASN A 136 -6.63 -13.18 -2.67
CA ASN A 136 -6.30 -13.90 -3.90
C ASN A 136 -4.86 -14.43 -3.93
N ILE A 137 -4.02 -14.12 -2.94
CA ILE A 137 -2.61 -14.52 -2.91
C ILE A 137 -2.45 -16.05 -3.02
N SER A 138 -3.21 -16.81 -2.22
CA SER A 138 -3.11 -18.27 -2.19
C SER A 138 -3.54 -18.90 -3.53
N ALA A 139 -4.67 -18.43 -4.08
CA ALA A 139 -5.18 -18.91 -5.36
C ALA A 139 -4.22 -18.56 -6.51
N LEU A 140 -3.70 -17.34 -6.54
CA LEU A 140 -2.78 -16.90 -7.57
C LEU A 140 -1.48 -17.70 -7.55
N ARG A 141 -0.97 -18.03 -6.36
CA ARG A 141 0.26 -18.84 -6.20
C ARG A 141 0.10 -20.27 -6.71
N GLU A 142 -1.08 -20.85 -6.50
CA GLU A 142 -1.39 -22.20 -6.96
C GLU A 142 -1.61 -22.25 -8.48
N GLU A 143 -2.36 -21.29 -9.01
CA GLU A 143 -2.75 -21.26 -10.43
C GLU A 143 -1.61 -20.78 -11.36
N PHE A 144 -0.70 -19.93 -10.86
CA PHE A 144 0.39 -19.33 -11.65
C PHE A 144 1.77 -19.54 -10.97
N PRO A 145 2.31 -20.76 -11.00
CA PRO A 145 3.54 -21.09 -10.25
C PRO A 145 4.79 -20.36 -10.76
N ARG A 146 4.77 -19.79 -11.98
CA ARG A 146 5.89 -19.00 -12.52
C ARG A 146 5.90 -17.55 -12.05
N VAL A 147 4.85 -17.08 -11.38
CA VAL A 147 4.80 -15.74 -10.82
C VAL A 147 5.42 -15.74 -9.42
N LEU A 148 6.35 -14.82 -9.15
CA LEU A 148 7.01 -14.70 -7.84
C LEU A 148 6.13 -13.87 -6.89
N ILE A 149 5.13 -14.53 -6.28
CA ILE A 149 4.10 -13.87 -5.48
C ILE A 149 4.66 -13.37 -4.14
N SER A 150 4.47 -12.07 -3.89
CA SER A 150 4.81 -11.34 -2.67
C SER A 150 3.57 -11.01 -1.84
N ASP A 151 3.73 -10.91 -0.52
CA ASP A 151 2.73 -10.43 0.43
C ASP A 151 2.90 -8.92 0.77
N GLN A 152 3.72 -8.21 0.03
CA GLN A 152 3.92 -6.78 0.17
C GLN A 152 2.69 -5.99 -0.28
N LEU A 153 2.56 -4.73 0.19
CA LEU A 153 1.45 -3.85 -0.21
C LEU A 153 1.47 -3.58 -1.71
N PHE A 154 2.65 -3.34 -2.26
CA PHE A 154 2.88 -3.21 -3.68
C PHE A 154 4.27 -3.74 -4.05
N THR A 155 4.47 -4.04 -5.31
CA THR A 155 5.77 -4.41 -5.88
C THR A 155 6.01 -3.65 -7.18
N ILE A 156 7.23 -3.19 -7.34
CA ILE A 156 7.77 -2.64 -8.58
C ILE A 156 8.89 -3.58 -9.01
N ASP A 157 8.71 -4.26 -10.14
CA ASP A 157 9.71 -5.14 -10.70
C ASP A 157 9.86 -4.86 -12.19
N ARG A 158 10.99 -4.25 -12.55
CA ARG A 158 11.27 -3.81 -13.93
C ARG A 158 10.14 -2.90 -14.45
N ASN A 159 9.37 -3.35 -15.43
CA ASN A 159 8.24 -2.64 -16.01
C ASN A 159 6.87 -3.20 -15.57
N ARG A 160 6.81 -3.79 -14.38
CA ARG A 160 5.57 -4.28 -13.73
C ARG A 160 5.35 -3.59 -12.40
N PHE A 161 4.14 -3.08 -12.21
CA PHE A 161 3.72 -2.28 -11.06
C PHE A 161 2.46 -2.89 -10.47
N THR A 162 2.58 -3.73 -9.46
CA THR A 162 1.41 -4.40 -8.88
C THR A 162 1.18 -3.98 -7.45
N CYS A 163 -0.07 -3.77 -7.06
CA CYS A 163 -0.40 -3.49 -5.68
C CYS A 163 -1.67 -4.21 -5.21
N SER A 164 -1.78 -4.32 -3.90
CA SER A 164 -2.99 -4.83 -3.25
C SER A 164 -4.16 -3.82 -3.37
N GLY A 165 -5.26 -4.11 -2.72
CA GLY A 165 -6.45 -3.25 -2.71
C GLY A 165 -6.44 -2.19 -1.63
N GLY A 166 -7.61 -1.58 -1.43
CA GLY A 166 -7.82 -0.54 -0.43
C GLY A 166 -7.00 0.72 -0.71
N THR A 167 -6.22 1.16 0.28
CA THR A 167 -5.37 2.36 0.18
C THR A 167 -3.96 2.09 -0.34
N ALA A 168 -3.58 0.85 -0.65
CA ALA A 168 -2.24 0.54 -1.15
C ALA A 168 -1.88 1.21 -2.49
N PRO A 169 -2.82 1.46 -3.42
CA PRO A 169 -2.53 2.25 -4.61
C PRO A 169 -2.04 3.67 -4.32
N LEU A 170 -2.50 4.31 -3.23
CA LEU A 170 -1.99 5.61 -2.80
C LEU A 170 -0.49 5.53 -2.51
N ASP A 171 -0.04 4.52 -1.76
CA ASP A 171 1.38 4.34 -1.44
C ASP A 171 2.22 4.04 -2.69
N LEU A 172 1.71 3.21 -3.61
CA LEU A 172 2.37 2.97 -4.90
C LEU A 172 2.56 4.29 -5.67
N MET A 173 1.50 5.11 -5.80
CA MET A 173 1.58 6.38 -6.53
C MET A 173 2.49 7.38 -5.82
N LEU A 174 2.44 7.48 -4.50
CA LEU A 174 3.36 8.33 -3.73
C LEU A 174 4.83 7.92 -3.93
N ASN A 175 5.13 6.62 -4.04
CA ASN A 175 6.48 6.16 -4.38
C ASN A 175 6.87 6.52 -5.84
N LEU A 176 5.95 6.43 -6.80
CA LEU A 176 6.21 6.86 -8.19
C LEU A 176 6.39 8.38 -8.29
N ILE A 177 5.61 9.16 -7.54
CA ILE A 177 5.75 10.61 -7.43
C ILE A 177 7.10 10.97 -6.80
N GLU A 178 7.49 10.28 -5.71
CA GLU A 178 8.81 10.47 -5.07
C GLU A 178 9.96 10.23 -6.05
N ALA A 179 9.88 9.15 -6.83
CA ALA A 179 10.90 8.81 -7.81
C ALA A 179 11.03 9.85 -8.95
N LYS A 180 9.94 10.53 -9.33
CA LYS A 180 9.92 11.50 -10.43
C LYS A 180 10.10 12.94 -9.97
N LEU A 181 9.47 13.35 -8.87
CA LEU A 181 9.37 14.74 -8.42
C LEU A 181 10.10 14.99 -7.09
N GLY A 182 10.70 13.95 -6.50
CA GLY A 182 11.39 14.03 -5.23
C GLY A 182 10.50 13.84 -4.00
N SER A 183 11.15 13.60 -2.87
CA SER A 183 10.49 13.28 -1.59
C SER A 183 9.62 14.43 -1.07
N ARG A 184 10.03 15.68 -1.24
CA ARG A 184 9.27 16.86 -0.80
C ARG A 184 7.88 16.92 -1.43
N VAL A 185 7.75 16.68 -2.74
CA VAL A 185 6.43 16.70 -3.42
C VAL A 185 5.58 15.53 -2.95
N SER A 186 6.15 14.31 -2.86
CA SER A 186 5.45 13.12 -2.37
C SER A 186 4.93 13.33 -0.95
N GLN A 187 5.72 13.93 -0.08
CA GLN A 187 5.33 14.25 1.29
C GLN A 187 4.17 15.24 1.33
N ARG A 188 4.25 16.36 0.61
CA ARG A 188 3.15 17.34 0.52
C ARG A 188 1.86 16.74 -0.04
N VAL A 189 1.96 15.78 -0.98
CA VAL A 189 0.78 15.05 -1.46
C VAL A 189 0.20 14.19 -0.34
N SER A 190 1.02 13.47 0.44
CA SER A 190 0.51 12.64 1.55
C SER A 190 -0.18 13.46 2.63
N GLU A 191 0.30 14.67 2.93
CA GLU A 191 -0.31 15.60 3.89
C GLU A 191 -1.71 16.03 3.45
N GLN A 192 -1.93 16.31 2.15
CA GLN A 192 -3.26 16.65 1.63
C GLN A 192 -4.27 15.51 1.77
N PHE A 193 -3.81 14.27 1.87
CA PHE A 193 -4.66 13.09 2.09
C PHE A 193 -4.74 12.68 3.57
N ILE A 194 -4.12 13.47 4.48
CA ILE A 194 -4.10 13.20 5.93
C ILE A 194 -3.51 11.79 6.19
N VAL A 195 -2.43 11.47 5.47
CA VAL A 195 -1.74 10.18 5.60
C VAL A 195 -0.55 10.33 6.52
N ASP A 196 -0.63 9.78 7.71
CA ASP A 196 0.40 9.87 8.76
C ASP A 196 1.77 9.32 8.29
N ARG A 197 1.75 8.37 7.38
CA ARG A 197 2.95 7.72 6.88
C ARG A 197 2.77 7.13 5.49
N VAL A 198 3.66 7.46 4.56
CA VAL A 198 3.80 6.76 3.28
C VAL A 198 4.44 5.39 3.51
N ARG A 199 3.69 4.32 3.23
CA ARG A 199 4.18 2.95 3.33
C ARG A 199 5.10 2.65 2.14
N LYS A 200 6.13 1.84 2.38
CA LYS A 200 7.13 1.49 1.36
C LYS A 200 6.89 0.06 0.82
N ASP A 201 7.62 -0.30 -0.20
CA ASP A 201 7.60 -1.63 -0.83
C ASP A 201 7.88 -2.79 0.16
N LYS A 202 8.57 -2.54 1.26
CA LYS A 202 8.84 -3.52 2.32
C LYS A 202 7.67 -3.74 3.28
N ASP A 203 6.68 -2.86 3.29
CA ASP A 203 5.50 -3.00 4.13
C ASP A 203 4.60 -4.10 3.58
N ARG A 204 4.14 -5.00 4.46
CA ARG A 204 3.33 -6.14 4.08
C ARG A 204 1.85 -5.86 4.24
N GLN A 205 1.04 -6.56 3.47
CA GLN A 205 -0.40 -6.56 3.66
C GLN A 205 -0.75 -7.14 5.03
N TYR A 206 -1.68 -6.48 5.73
CA TYR A 206 -2.28 -7.09 6.90
C TYR A 206 -3.28 -8.16 6.43
N ILE A 207 -2.85 -9.41 6.48
CA ILE A 207 -3.72 -10.54 6.14
C ILE A 207 -4.25 -11.11 7.46
N PRO A 208 -5.57 -11.02 7.72
CA PRO A 208 -6.15 -11.64 8.91
C PRO A 208 -5.77 -13.12 8.97
N LEU A 209 -5.42 -13.61 10.15
CA LEU A 209 -4.94 -14.99 10.30
C LEU A 209 -5.94 -16.01 9.75
N ARG A 210 -7.25 -15.80 9.97
CA ARG A 210 -8.31 -16.65 9.42
C ARG A 210 -8.26 -16.78 7.91
N ALA A 211 -7.91 -15.70 7.22
CA ALA A 211 -7.79 -15.69 5.77
C ALA A 211 -6.48 -16.34 5.28
N ARG A 212 -5.39 -16.23 6.06
CA ARG A 212 -4.11 -16.87 5.72
C ARG A 212 -4.16 -18.39 5.81
N VAL A 213 -4.92 -18.95 6.75
CA VAL A 213 -4.91 -20.39 7.07
C VAL A 213 -6.20 -21.12 6.72
N GLY A 214 -7.22 -20.40 6.22
CA GLY A 214 -8.54 -20.97 5.94
C GLY A 214 -9.30 -21.44 7.21
N VAL A 215 -10.56 -21.79 7.02
CA VAL A 215 -11.46 -22.21 8.12
C VAL A 215 -11.07 -23.57 8.74
N SER A 216 -10.29 -24.37 8.00
CA SER A 216 -9.88 -25.74 8.41
C SER A 216 -8.89 -25.79 9.59
N HIS A 217 -8.28 -24.68 9.97
CA HIS A 217 -7.24 -24.66 11.02
C HIS A 217 -7.66 -23.98 12.32
N ARG A 218 -8.82 -24.40 12.88
CA ARG A 218 -9.37 -23.85 14.13
C ARG A 218 -8.34 -23.80 15.26
N GLY A 219 -7.46 -24.82 15.38
CA GLY A 219 -6.41 -24.87 16.41
C GLY A 219 -5.40 -23.73 16.27
N LEU A 220 -4.91 -23.44 15.06
CA LEU A 220 -3.97 -22.34 14.83
C LEU A 220 -4.61 -20.97 15.10
N ILE A 221 -5.85 -20.78 14.66
CA ILE A 221 -6.60 -19.54 14.92
C ILE A 221 -6.76 -19.33 16.43
N ARG A 222 -7.13 -20.37 17.18
CA ARG A 222 -7.27 -20.27 18.64
C ARG A 222 -5.96 -19.94 19.35
N VAL A 223 -4.84 -20.55 18.93
CA VAL A 223 -3.52 -20.22 19.45
C VAL A 223 -3.17 -18.76 19.22
N ALA A 224 -3.37 -18.26 18.00
CA ALA A 224 -3.06 -16.88 17.66
C ALA A 224 -3.97 -15.86 18.39
N GLN A 225 -5.25 -16.18 18.56
CA GLN A 225 -6.17 -15.37 19.37
C GLN A 225 -5.69 -15.27 20.84
N LEU A 226 -5.29 -16.40 21.45
CA LEU A 226 -4.72 -16.38 22.80
C LEU A 226 -3.43 -15.54 22.90
N MET A 227 -2.61 -15.54 21.86
CA MET A 227 -1.43 -14.68 21.80
C MET A 227 -1.82 -13.20 21.72
N GLU A 228 -2.83 -12.86 20.91
CA GLU A 228 -3.32 -11.50 20.74
C GLU A 228 -3.99 -10.94 22.00
N GLU A 229 -4.81 -11.75 22.67
CA GLU A 229 -5.45 -11.42 23.95
C GLU A 229 -4.45 -11.22 25.10
N ASN A 230 -3.20 -11.71 24.94
CA ASN A 230 -2.19 -11.71 26.00
C ASN A 230 -0.88 -11.04 25.57
N ILE A 231 -0.96 -9.91 24.85
CA ILE A 231 0.22 -9.15 24.38
C ILE A 231 1.02 -8.57 25.54
N GLU A 232 0.35 -7.98 26.52
CA GLU A 232 0.97 -7.34 27.70
C GLU A 232 1.64 -8.37 28.63
N ARG A 233 1.01 -9.53 28.80
CA ARG A 233 1.52 -10.63 29.65
C ARG A 233 1.66 -11.90 28.81
N PRO A 234 2.72 -12.02 28.01
CA PRO A 234 2.85 -13.10 27.07
C PRO A 234 2.81 -14.47 27.71
N LEU A 235 1.92 -15.32 27.22
CA LEU A 235 1.81 -16.70 27.66
C LEU A 235 2.97 -17.55 27.14
N SER A 236 3.45 -18.46 27.96
CA SER A 236 4.39 -19.48 27.50
C SER A 236 3.71 -20.46 26.54
N LEU A 237 4.49 -21.07 25.66
CA LEU A 237 3.96 -22.04 24.69
C LEU A 237 3.29 -23.23 25.38
N GLU A 238 3.81 -23.63 26.58
CA GLU A 238 3.24 -24.67 27.42
C GLU A 238 1.85 -24.30 27.95
N LYS A 239 1.66 -23.03 28.36
CA LYS A 239 0.36 -22.54 28.83
C LYS A 239 -0.64 -22.47 27.67
N ILE A 240 -0.21 -21.97 26.49
CA ILE A 240 -1.03 -21.97 25.30
C ILE A 240 -1.44 -23.39 24.89
N ALA A 241 -0.50 -24.33 24.91
CA ALA A 241 -0.76 -25.74 24.59
C ALA A 241 -1.83 -26.33 25.49
N ARG A 242 -1.71 -26.12 26.80
CA ARG A 242 -2.71 -26.58 27.81
C ARG A 242 -4.08 -25.94 27.55
N THR A 243 -4.14 -24.64 27.29
CA THR A 243 -5.42 -23.93 27.08
C THR A 243 -6.13 -24.32 25.79
N THR A 244 -5.36 -24.68 24.75
CA THR A 244 -5.92 -25.05 23.43
C THR A 244 -6.16 -26.55 23.28
N GLY A 245 -5.70 -27.39 24.20
CA GLY A 245 -5.74 -28.85 24.08
C GLY A 245 -4.78 -29.40 23.01
N LEU A 246 -3.86 -28.59 22.50
CA LEU A 246 -2.86 -29.01 21.52
C LEU A 246 -1.51 -29.28 22.22
N SER A 247 -0.76 -30.25 21.73
CA SER A 247 0.63 -30.42 22.19
C SER A 247 1.52 -29.31 21.59
N ARG A 248 2.60 -28.97 22.28
CA ARG A 248 3.61 -28.00 21.77
C ARG A 248 4.08 -28.36 20.37
N ARG A 249 4.36 -29.64 20.12
CA ARG A 249 4.79 -30.14 18.80
C ARG A 249 3.72 -29.92 17.69
N GLN A 250 2.44 -30.08 18.06
CA GLN A 250 1.34 -29.78 17.11
C GLN A 250 1.28 -28.28 16.78
N ILE A 251 1.42 -27.40 17.79
CA ILE A 251 1.44 -25.95 17.58
C ILE A 251 2.62 -25.58 16.66
N GLU A 252 3.84 -26.04 16.96
CA GLU A 252 5.02 -25.75 16.14
C GLU A 252 4.85 -26.24 14.69
N ARG A 253 4.27 -27.43 14.49
CA ARG A 253 3.98 -27.98 13.16
C ARG A 253 2.94 -27.14 12.41
N LEU A 254 1.87 -26.70 13.06
CA LEU A 254 0.85 -25.83 12.46
C LEU A 254 1.45 -24.50 12.02
N PHE A 255 2.22 -23.85 12.90
CA PHE A 255 2.86 -22.57 12.55
C PHE A 255 3.88 -22.73 11.42
N LYS A 256 4.67 -23.80 11.40
CA LYS A 256 5.64 -24.06 10.34
C LYS A 256 4.96 -24.32 9.00
N ARG A 257 3.91 -25.16 8.98
CA ARG A 257 3.18 -25.53 7.77
C ARG A 257 2.40 -24.37 7.18
N ASP A 258 1.65 -23.65 8.01
CA ASP A 258 0.63 -22.70 7.55
C ASP A 258 1.12 -21.25 7.52
N LEU A 259 2.12 -20.90 8.34
CA LEU A 259 2.68 -19.55 8.46
C LEU A 259 4.17 -19.48 8.10
N ASN A 260 4.80 -20.62 7.83
CA ASN A 260 6.24 -20.76 7.59
C ASN A 260 7.13 -20.07 8.63
N CYS A 261 6.69 -20.02 9.88
CA CYS A 261 7.43 -19.44 11.02
C CYS A 261 7.30 -20.30 12.26
N VAL A 262 8.07 -19.99 13.31
CA VAL A 262 7.91 -20.59 14.61
C VAL A 262 6.98 -19.76 15.50
N PRO A 263 6.19 -20.37 16.44
CA PRO A 263 5.22 -19.66 17.29
C PRO A 263 5.83 -18.48 18.05
N LYS A 264 7.04 -18.63 18.57
CA LYS A 264 7.76 -17.58 19.32
C LYS A 264 8.05 -16.35 18.45
N ARG A 265 8.43 -16.54 17.18
CA ARG A 265 8.68 -15.47 16.25
C ARG A 265 7.39 -14.74 15.87
N TYR A 266 6.34 -15.48 15.60
CA TYR A 266 5.01 -14.91 15.31
C TYR A 266 4.51 -14.03 16.46
N TYR A 267 4.63 -14.52 17.71
CA TYR A 267 4.23 -13.76 18.89
C TYR A 267 5.07 -12.50 19.10
N LEU A 268 6.37 -12.59 18.85
CA LEU A 268 7.27 -11.44 18.91
C LEU A 268 6.87 -10.37 17.86
N GLU A 269 6.64 -10.77 16.62
CA GLU A 269 6.23 -9.86 15.53
C GLU A 269 4.89 -9.18 15.85
N MET A 270 3.93 -9.89 16.45
CA MET A 270 2.64 -9.34 16.90
C MET A 270 2.83 -8.25 17.96
N ARG A 271 3.67 -8.51 18.96
CA ARG A 271 3.99 -7.56 20.04
C ARG A 271 4.74 -6.32 19.51
N LEU A 272 5.67 -6.49 18.59
CA LEU A 272 6.39 -5.38 17.96
C LEU A 272 5.48 -4.53 17.07
N ARG A 273 4.51 -5.13 16.39
CA ARG A 273 3.48 -4.39 15.64
C ARG A 273 2.65 -3.52 16.56
N ARG A 274 2.17 -4.07 17.67
CA ARG A 274 1.42 -3.30 18.67
C ARG A 274 2.25 -2.15 19.24
N ALA A 275 3.54 -2.39 19.51
CA ALA A 275 4.45 -1.34 19.97
C ALA A 275 4.60 -0.22 18.94
N ARG A 276 4.68 -0.56 17.66
CA ARG A 276 4.76 0.42 16.57
C ARG A 276 3.51 1.29 16.47
N GLU A 277 2.32 0.67 16.56
CA GLU A 277 1.05 1.41 16.60
C GLU A 277 1.04 2.43 17.75
N LEU A 278 1.43 2.00 18.96
CA LEU A 278 1.48 2.88 20.12
C LEU A 278 2.53 4.00 19.98
N LEU A 279 3.68 3.73 19.36
CA LEU A 279 4.71 4.74 19.08
C LEU A 279 4.23 5.81 18.12
N LEU A 280 3.44 5.44 17.12
CA LEU A 280 2.97 6.33 16.06
C LEU A 280 1.68 7.09 16.46
N GLN A 281 0.81 6.47 17.26
CA GLN A 281 -0.54 6.97 17.51
C GLN A 281 -0.70 7.62 18.90
N THR A 282 0.31 7.49 19.77
CA THR A 282 0.21 8.01 21.15
C THR A 282 1.48 8.72 21.60
N ALA A 283 1.32 9.61 22.57
CA ALA A 283 2.43 10.24 23.31
C ALA A 283 2.99 9.36 24.46
N MET A 284 2.55 8.10 24.57
CA MET A 284 2.93 7.18 25.65
C MET A 284 4.46 7.03 25.73
N PRO A 285 5.09 7.13 26.91
CA PRO A 285 6.53 6.93 27.08
C PRO A 285 7.00 5.57 26.53
N ILE A 286 8.21 5.51 25.98
CA ILE A 286 8.76 4.25 25.41
C ILE A 286 8.84 3.16 26.49
N MET A 287 9.07 3.52 27.73
CA MET A 287 9.05 2.62 28.89
C MET A 287 7.69 1.92 29.04
N ASP A 288 6.62 2.71 28.98
CA ASP A 288 5.24 2.21 29.14
C ASP A 288 4.83 1.36 27.93
N ILE A 289 5.22 1.75 26.72
CA ILE A 289 5.03 0.93 25.50
C ILE A 289 5.78 -0.40 25.62
N THR A 290 7.00 -0.38 26.17
CA THR A 290 7.78 -1.61 26.44
C THR A 290 6.99 -2.58 27.32
N ALA A 291 6.40 -2.07 28.41
CA ALA A 291 5.57 -2.85 29.33
C ALA A 291 4.25 -3.30 28.70
N ALA A 292 3.51 -2.39 28.06
CA ALA A 292 2.24 -2.65 27.39
C ALA A 292 2.35 -3.69 26.26
N CYS A 293 3.54 -3.86 25.69
CA CYS A 293 3.83 -4.88 24.70
C CYS A 293 4.54 -6.12 25.28
N GLY A 294 4.56 -6.26 26.61
CA GLY A 294 5.03 -7.45 27.33
C GLY A 294 6.55 -7.66 27.30
N PHE A 295 7.35 -6.63 27.03
CA PHE A 295 8.80 -6.71 27.13
C PHE A 295 9.27 -6.43 28.55
N GLN A 296 10.18 -7.25 29.05
CA GLN A 296 10.69 -7.13 30.42
C GLN A 296 11.75 -6.02 30.59
N SER A 297 12.37 -5.60 29.49
CA SER A 297 13.38 -4.54 29.54
C SER A 297 13.45 -3.71 28.26
N PRO A 298 13.65 -2.38 28.37
CA PRO A 298 13.80 -1.49 27.22
C PRO A 298 14.98 -1.84 26.28
N PRO A 299 16.16 -2.31 26.78
CA PRO A 299 17.24 -2.73 25.88
C PRO A 299 16.84 -3.93 24.99
N HIS A 300 16.16 -4.93 25.57
CA HIS A 300 15.66 -6.07 24.81
C HIS A 300 14.60 -5.65 23.79
N PHE A 301 13.66 -4.80 24.18
CA PHE A 301 12.66 -4.23 23.27
C PHE A 301 13.33 -3.49 22.10
N SER A 302 14.25 -2.55 22.40
CA SER A 302 14.95 -1.75 21.38
C SER A 302 15.75 -2.62 20.42
N LYS A 303 16.40 -3.69 20.89
CA LYS A 303 17.11 -4.65 20.06
C LYS A 303 16.15 -5.40 19.12
N CYS A 304 15.05 -5.94 19.66
CA CYS A 304 14.04 -6.66 18.87
C CYS A 304 13.39 -5.73 17.82
N TYR A 305 13.08 -4.50 18.22
CA TYR A 305 12.47 -3.50 17.36
C TYR A 305 13.40 -3.12 16.19
N ARG A 306 14.68 -2.84 16.47
CA ARG A 306 15.69 -2.56 15.45
C ARG A 306 15.90 -3.73 14.49
N ASN A 307 15.92 -4.95 15.00
CA ASN A 307 16.03 -6.14 14.15
C ASN A 307 14.83 -6.31 13.21
N GLN A 308 13.63 -5.89 13.62
CA GLN A 308 12.40 -6.00 12.84
C GLN A 308 12.23 -4.85 11.83
N TYR A 309 12.56 -3.61 12.24
CA TYR A 309 12.24 -2.40 11.46
C TYR A 309 13.47 -1.64 10.94
N GLY A 310 14.69 -2.04 11.34
CA GLY A 310 15.95 -1.46 10.88
C GLY A 310 16.43 -0.26 11.71
N TYR A 311 15.61 0.29 12.59
CA TYR A 311 15.92 1.45 13.46
C TYR A 311 15.27 1.31 14.85
N PRO A 312 15.77 2.05 15.86
CA PRO A 312 15.24 1.94 17.24
C PRO A 312 13.87 2.61 17.40
N PRO A 313 13.09 2.25 18.46
CA PRO A 313 11.78 2.83 18.75
C PRO A 313 11.79 4.36 18.87
N SER A 314 12.87 4.94 19.40
CA SER A 314 13.03 6.40 19.55
C SER A 314 13.12 7.12 18.20
N ALA A 315 13.66 6.48 17.17
CA ALA A 315 13.71 7.04 15.83
C ALA A 315 12.33 7.03 15.15
N GLU A 316 11.51 5.99 15.38
CA GLU A 316 10.12 5.96 14.88
C GLU A 316 9.32 7.17 15.39
N ARG A 317 9.45 7.48 16.69
CA ARG A 317 8.77 8.63 17.30
C ARG A 317 9.27 9.97 16.78
N LYS A 318 10.58 10.13 16.57
CA LYS A 318 11.14 11.35 15.97
C LYS A 318 10.67 11.57 14.53
N ILE A 319 10.58 10.50 13.76
CA ILE A 319 10.05 10.53 12.40
C ILE A 319 8.55 10.92 12.41
N GLY A 320 7.77 10.45 13.41
CA GLY A 320 6.37 10.84 13.62
C GLY A 320 6.19 12.24 14.25
N GLY A 321 7.03 12.61 15.22
CA GLY A 321 6.89 13.85 16.00
C GLY A 321 7.57 15.08 15.37
N ASN A 322 8.69 14.94 14.68
CA ASN A 322 9.32 16.05 13.94
C ASN A 322 8.52 16.48 12.71
N ARG A 323 7.64 15.61 12.19
CA ARG A 323 6.74 15.99 11.10
C ARG A 323 5.68 17.02 11.52
N GLY A 324 5.19 16.97 12.76
CA GLY A 324 4.15 17.89 13.22
C GLY A 324 4.64 19.26 13.70
N LEU A 325 5.85 19.35 14.25
CA LEU A 325 6.34 20.59 14.89
C LEU A 325 7.18 21.48 13.96
N ALA A 326 8.05 20.91 13.13
CA ALA A 326 8.85 21.68 12.18
C ALA A 326 7.98 22.29 11.07
N GLU A 327 6.97 21.54 10.59
CA GLU A 327 6.05 21.99 9.54
C GLU A 327 5.06 23.05 10.02
N THR A 328 4.64 23.02 11.29
CA THR A 328 3.75 24.06 11.87
C THR A 328 4.49 25.39 12.03
N LEU A 329 5.79 25.35 12.29
CA LEU A 329 6.60 26.56 12.44
C LEU A 329 6.96 27.19 11.09
N GLU A 330 7.33 26.40 10.07
CA GLU A 330 7.58 26.91 8.72
C GLU A 330 6.30 27.48 8.07
N PHE A 331 5.14 26.84 8.29
CA PHE A 331 3.85 27.31 7.77
C PHE A 331 3.38 28.62 8.45
N ALA A 332 3.72 28.81 9.73
CA ALA A 332 3.45 30.05 10.45
C ALA A 332 4.33 31.20 9.95
N GLU A 333 5.61 30.93 9.62
CA GLU A 333 6.54 31.93 9.09
C GLU A 333 6.22 32.34 7.65
N GLU A 334 5.84 31.41 6.75
CA GLU A 334 5.44 31.72 5.36
C GLU A 334 4.11 32.50 5.30
N ASN A 335 3.14 32.21 6.20
CA ASN A 335 1.87 32.96 6.25
C ASN A 335 1.99 34.34 6.90
N THR A 336 2.92 34.55 7.82
CA THR A 336 3.16 35.89 8.40
C THR A 336 3.92 36.81 7.45
N ALA A 337 4.78 36.28 6.57
CA ALA A 337 5.46 37.04 5.54
C ALA A 337 4.51 37.54 4.41
N GLY A 338 3.38 36.83 4.18
CA GLY A 338 2.37 37.18 3.18
C GLY A 338 1.35 38.26 3.61
N LEU A 339 1.26 38.59 4.92
CA LEU A 339 0.29 39.54 5.49
C LEU A 339 0.85 40.94 5.74
N SER A 340 2.12 41.22 5.45
CA SER A 340 2.75 42.55 5.63
C SER A 340 2.65 43.49 4.42
N GLY A 341 1.84 43.14 3.41
CA GLY A 341 1.51 44.02 2.28
C GLY A 341 0.43 45.04 2.69
N ALA A 342 0.81 46.27 2.99
CA ALA A 342 -0.11 47.37 3.26
C ALA A 342 -1.07 47.60 2.06
N PRO A 343 -2.35 47.95 2.29
CA PRO A 343 -3.27 48.22 1.19
C PRO A 343 -2.88 49.54 0.50
N PRO A 344 -3.05 49.65 -0.84
CA PRO A 344 -2.77 50.88 -1.56
C PRO A 344 -3.73 51.99 -1.12
N ALA A 345 -3.19 53.20 -0.89
CA ALA A 345 -3.94 54.37 -0.56
C ALA A 345 -4.96 54.72 -1.67
N ALA A 346 -6.18 55.06 -1.26
CA ALA A 346 -7.23 55.52 -2.17
C ALA A 346 -6.85 56.84 -2.83
N PRO A 347 -7.17 57.11 -4.10
CA PRO A 347 -6.93 58.38 -4.75
C PRO A 347 -7.91 59.43 -4.19
N ALA A 348 -7.37 60.61 -3.83
CA ALA A 348 -8.15 61.76 -3.43
C ALA A 348 -9.02 62.27 -4.58
N GLY A 349 -10.31 62.47 -4.33
CA GLY A 349 -11.27 62.98 -5.27
C GLY A 349 -11.08 64.50 -5.56
N VAL A 350 -11.43 64.82 -6.78
CA VAL A 350 -11.99 66.13 -7.20
C VAL A 350 -13.35 65.87 -7.80
#